data_1d38474900fa8ab59cdc2bd04cfa2937
#
_entry.id   1d38474900fa8ab59cdc2bd04cfa2937
#
_cell.length_a   1.000
_cell.length_b   1.000
_cell.length_c   1.000
_cell.angle_alpha   90.00
_cell.angle_beta   90.00
_cell.angle_gamma   90.00
#
_symmetry.space_group_name_H-M   'P 1'
#
loop_
_entity.id
_entity.type
_entity.pdbx_description
1 polymer ?
#
loop_
_entity_poly.entity_id
_entity_poly.type
_entity_poly.pdbx_seq_one_letter_code
_entity_poly.pdbx_strand_id
1 'polypeptide(L)'
;MELDKHFKSLVDQDTSAVVICDSAHKIIYMNPVACQRYSQYGGRLLVGKNLLECHNDRSKEMINRVLDWFRSNTANNRVHTYYNEKENKDVYMIALRDGQGTLIGYYEKHEYRERDLTPLYCLD
;
A
#
# COMPACT_ATOMS: atom_id res chain seq x y z
N MET A 1 11.99 23.73 -3.49
CA MET A 1 11.47 23.01 -2.32
C MET A 1 11.55 21.52 -2.59
N GLU A 2 12.15 20.76 -1.70
CA GLU A 2 12.36 19.34 -1.92
C GLU A 2 11.21 18.51 -1.30
N LEU A 3 10.05 18.56 -1.92
CA LEU A 3 8.88 17.80 -1.45
C LEU A 3 9.10 16.30 -1.48
N ASP A 4 9.96 15.80 -2.36
CA ASP A 4 10.22 14.36 -2.49
C ASP A 4 10.71 13.76 -1.17
N LYS A 5 11.59 14.48 -0.45
CA LYS A 5 12.06 14.04 0.86
C LYS A 5 10.94 14.00 1.90
N HIS A 6 10.03 14.97 1.85
CA HIS A 6 8.89 15.01 2.73
C HIS A 6 7.94 13.86 2.45
N PHE A 7 7.65 13.58 1.18
CA PHE A 7 6.78 12.47 0.79
C PHE A 7 7.40 11.13 1.19
N LYS A 8 8.69 10.96 0.95
CA LYS A 8 9.37 9.73 1.36
C LYS A 8 9.31 9.54 2.88
N SER A 9 9.59 10.61 3.63
CA SER A 9 9.54 10.56 5.09
C SER A 9 8.13 10.26 5.60
N LEU A 10 7.12 10.84 4.97
CA LEU A 10 5.72 10.58 5.33
C LEU A 10 5.37 9.09 5.21
N VAL A 11 5.83 8.44 4.14
CA VAL A 11 5.63 7.02 3.93
C VAL A 11 6.48 6.18 4.90
N ASP A 12 7.75 6.58 5.12
CA ASP A 12 8.66 5.85 5.99
C ASP A 12 8.27 5.91 7.47
N GLN A 13 7.63 7.01 7.90
CA GLN A 13 7.18 7.16 9.29
C GLN A 13 5.82 6.52 9.56
N ASP A 14 5.14 6.02 8.54
CA ASP A 14 3.87 5.33 8.74
C ASP A 14 4.11 4.07 9.56
N THR A 15 3.27 3.85 10.57
CA THR A 15 3.33 2.66 11.40
C THR A 15 2.74 1.43 10.72
N SER A 16 2.07 1.62 9.59
CA SER A 16 1.55 0.54 8.75
C SER A 16 2.56 0.18 7.68
N ALA A 17 2.52 -1.08 7.24
CA ALA A 17 3.31 -1.52 6.11
C ALA A 17 2.80 -0.86 4.83
N VAL A 18 3.69 -0.20 4.09
CA VAL A 18 3.38 0.41 2.80
C VAL A 18 4.24 -0.24 1.72
N VAL A 19 3.58 -0.86 0.75
CA VAL A 19 4.21 -1.45 -0.44
C VAL A 19 3.62 -0.77 -1.65
N ILE A 20 4.48 -0.10 -2.42
CA ILE A 20 4.05 0.64 -3.61
C ILE A 20 4.42 -0.17 -4.85
N CYS A 21 3.44 -0.35 -5.74
CA CYS A 21 3.63 -1.03 -7.02
C CYS A 21 3.37 -0.09 -8.17
N ASP A 22 4.05 -0.31 -9.30
CA ASP A 22 3.68 0.35 -10.54
C ASP A 22 2.44 -0.32 -11.16
N SER A 23 1.98 0.19 -12.30
CA SER A 23 0.76 -0.32 -12.93
C SER A 23 0.95 -1.70 -13.59
N ALA A 24 2.18 -2.20 -13.66
CA ALA A 24 2.51 -3.55 -14.12
C ALA A 24 2.78 -4.50 -12.95
N HIS A 25 2.40 -4.13 -11.73
CA HIS A 25 2.52 -4.93 -10.50
C HIS A 25 3.95 -5.11 -10.00
N LYS A 26 4.90 -4.33 -10.49
CA LYS A 26 6.26 -4.37 -10.00
C LYS A 26 6.34 -3.58 -8.68
N ILE A 27 6.89 -4.21 -7.66
CA ILE A 27 7.13 -3.53 -6.38
C ILE A 27 8.26 -2.52 -6.57
N ILE A 28 7.96 -1.23 -6.37
CA ILE A 28 8.94 -0.15 -6.58
C ILE A 28 9.40 0.48 -5.27
N TYR A 29 8.66 0.31 -4.19
CA TYR A 29 9.06 0.82 -2.89
C TYR A 29 8.40 0.06 -1.75
N MET A 30 9.14 -0.10 -0.65
CA MET A 30 8.63 -0.67 0.60
C MET A 30 9.14 0.20 1.74
N ASN A 31 8.25 0.65 2.64
CA ASN A 31 8.71 1.38 3.81
C ASN A 31 9.36 0.42 4.83
N PRO A 32 10.06 0.97 5.86
CA PRO A 32 10.74 0.12 6.85
C PRO A 32 9.82 -0.91 7.52
N VAL A 33 8.58 -0.53 7.84
CA VAL A 33 7.59 -1.44 8.46
C VAL A 33 7.29 -2.60 7.51
N ALA A 34 7.11 -2.33 6.21
CA ALA A 34 6.85 -3.37 5.22
C ALA A 34 8.04 -4.32 5.09
N CYS A 35 9.27 -3.79 5.07
CA CYS A 35 10.46 -4.62 4.99
C CYS A 35 10.55 -5.59 6.17
N GLN A 36 10.21 -5.14 7.36
CA GLN A 36 10.21 -5.98 8.55
C GLN A 36 9.06 -6.99 8.53
N ARG A 37 7.86 -6.56 8.19
CA ARG A 37 6.67 -7.43 8.15
C ARG A 37 6.85 -8.60 7.19
N TYR A 38 7.47 -8.36 6.05
CA TYR A 38 7.68 -9.36 5.00
C TYR A 38 9.11 -9.90 4.99
N SER A 39 9.83 -9.79 6.11
CA SER A 39 11.24 -10.22 6.20
C SER A 39 11.44 -11.70 5.87
N GLN A 40 10.49 -12.57 6.25
CA GLN A 40 10.56 -14.00 5.95
C GLN A 40 10.42 -14.32 4.46
N TYR A 41 9.92 -13.37 3.66
CA TYR A 41 9.76 -13.51 2.21
C TYR A 41 10.83 -12.77 1.42
N GLY A 42 11.83 -12.19 2.10
CA GLY A 42 12.92 -11.45 1.49
C GLY A 42 13.02 -9.98 1.87
N GLY A 43 11.99 -9.43 2.54
CA GLY A 43 12.01 -8.04 2.98
C GLY A 43 12.30 -7.08 1.82
N ARG A 44 13.34 -6.24 1.99
CA ARG A 44 13.74 -5.26 0.97
C ARG A 44 14.07 -5.88 -0.39
N LEU A 45 14.48 -7.16 -0.42
CA LEU A 45 14.80 -7.85 -1.68
C LEU A 45 13.56 -8.09 -2.55
N LEU A 46 12.36 -7.89 -2.01
CA LEU A 46 11.12 -7.96 -2.79
C LEU A 46 10.97 -6.78 -3.76
N VAL A 47 11.64 -5.66 -3.51
CA VAL A 47 11.62 -4.51 -4.42
C VAL A 47 12.19 -4.95 -5.78
N GLY A 48 11.46 -4.66 -6.83
CA GLY A 48 11.79 -5.08 -8.20
C GLY A 48 11.09 -6.34 -8.65
N LYS A 49 10.45 -7.09 -7.73
CA LYS A 49 9.70 -8.31 -8.07
C LYS A 49 8.25 -8.00 -8.40
N ASN A 50 7.60 -8.90 -9.10
CA ASN A 50 6.19 -8.78 -9.43
C ASN A 50 5.35 -9.24 -8.24
N LEU A 51 4.49 -8.33 -7.75
CA LEU A 51 3.61 -8.59 -6.62
C LEU A 51 2.72 -9.82 -6.84
N LEU A 52 2.25 -10.04 -8.07
CA LEU A 52 1.34 -11.14 -8.38
C LEU A 52 1.98 -12.52 -8.16
N GLU A 53 3.30 -12.63 -8.22
CA GLU A 53 3.99 -13.91 -8.00
C GLU A 53 3.81 -14.43 -6.56
N CYS A 54 3.48 -13.55 -5.62
CA CYS A 54 3.26 -13.91 -4.22
C CYS A 54 1.79 -14.26 -3.92
N HIS A 55 0.92 -14.31 -4.94
CA HIS A 55 -0.52 -14.46 -4.77
C HIS A 55 -1.03 -15.70 -5.50
N ASN A 56 -2.12 -16.28 -4.96
CA ASN A 56 -2.84 -17.35 -5.64
C ASN A 56 -3.64 -16.79 -6.83
N ASP A 57 -4.18 -17.69 -7.66
CA ASP A 57 -4.88 -17.29 -8.89
C ASP A 57 -6.10 -16.39 -8.62
N ARG A 58 -6.85 -16.67 -7.56
CA ARG A 58 -8.01 -15.84 -7.19
C ARG A 58 -7.57 -14.41 -6.81
N SER A 59 -6.53 -14.29 -6.00
CA SER A 59 -6.01 -12.98 -5.60
C SER A 59 -5.47 -12.21 -6.79
N LYS A 60 -4.76 -12.88 -7.70
CA LYS A 60 -4.28 -12.26 -8.95
C LYS A 60 -5.43 -11.70 -9.77
N GLU A 61 -6.49 -12.48 -9.94
CA GLU A 61 -7.67 -12.07 -10.69
C GLU A 61 -8.32 -10.84 -10.05
N MET A 62 -8.49 -10.84 -8.73
CA MET A 62 -9.10 -9.72 -8.03
C MET A 62 -8.26 -8.44 -8.12
N ILE A 63 -6.94 -8.55 -7.98
CA ILE A 63 -6.04 -7.40 -8.14
C ILE A 63 -6.15 -6.82 -9.55
N ASN A 64 -6.16 -7.66 -10.58
CA ASN A 64 -6.30 -7.21 -11.95
C ASN A 64 -7.66 -6.54 -12.20
N ARG A 65 -8.73 -7.06 -11.63
CA ARG A 65 -10.06 -6.45 -11.72
C ARG A 65 -10.08 -5.06 -11.09
N VAL A 66 -9.41 -4.88 -9.96
CA VAL A 66 -9.32 -3.58 -9.31
C VAL A 66 -8.58 -2.58 -10.20
N LEU A 67 -7.46 -2.99 -10.81
CA LEU A 67 -6.74 -2.09 -11.71
C LEU A 67 -7.55 -1.72 -12.94
N ASP A 68 -8.29 -2.66 -13.50
CA ASP A 68 -9.19 -2.37 -14.63
C ASP A 68 -10.25 -1.34 -14.23
N TRP A 69 -10.80 -1.48 -13.01
CA TRP A 69 -11.77 -0.52 -12.48
C TRP A 69 -11.14 0.87 -12.28
N PHE A 70 -9.91 0.94 -11.75
CA PHE A 70 -9.18 2.20 -11.65
C PHE A 70 -9.00 2.85 -13.03
N ARG A 71 -8.68 2.06 -14.06
CA ARG A 71 -8.48 2.57 -15.42
C ARG A 71 -9.77 3.04 -16.07
N SER A 72 -10.90 2.51 -15.64
CA SER A 72 -12.19 2.81 -16.29
C SER A 72 -12.71 4.22 -15.98
N ASN A 73 -12.26 4.84 -14.87
CA ASN A 73 -12.70 6.18 -14.50
C ASN A 73 -11.71 6.80 -13.52
N THR A 74 -11.32 8.06 -13.76
CA THR A 74 -10.37 8.77 -12.90
C THR A 74 -10.93 9.05 -11.49
N ALA A 75 -12.22 8.89 -11.27
CA ALA A 75 -12.85 8.99 -9.94
C ALA A 75 -12.74 7.68 -9.14
N ASN A 76 -12.32 6.58 -9.77
CA ASN A 76 -12.20 5.28 -9.13
C ASN A 76 -10.80 5.13 -8.52
N ASN A 77 -10.65 5.41 -7.22
CA ASN A 77 -9.33 5.49 -6.61
C ASN A 77 -9.17 4.69 -5.32
N ARG A 78 -10.24 4.08 -4.81
CA ARG A 78 -10.19 3.38 -3.53
C ARG A 78 -11.16 2.21 -3.53
N VAL A 79 -10.66 1.03 -3.17
CA VAL A 79 -11.47 -0.18 -3.03
C VAL A 79 -11.19 -0.82 -1.68
N HIS A 80 -12.26 -1.11 -0.92
CA HIS A 80 -12.15 -1.89 0.31
C HIS A 80 -11.99 -3.36 -0.08
N THR A 81 -10.82 -3.95 0.20
CA THR A 81 -10.49 -5.30 -0.25
C THR A 81 -10.60 -6.35 0.84
N TYR A 82 -10.41 -5.95 2.10
CA TYR A 82 -10.35 -6.94 3.17
C TYR A 82 -10.53 -6.29 4.54
N TYR A 83 -11.17 -6.99 5.45
CA TYR A 83 -11.15 -6.67 6.87
C TYR A 83 -10.39 -7.76 7.60
N ASN A 84 -9.32 -7.38 8.31
CA ASN A 84 -8.52 -8.29 9.12
C ASN A 84 -9.04 -8.23 10.56
N GLU A 85 -9.81 -9.25 10.94
CA GLU A 85 -10.45 -9.31 12.25
C GLU A 85 -9.40 -9.43 13.37
N LYS A 86 -8.36 -10.21 13.14
CA LYS A 86 -7.30 -10.44 14.13
C LYS A 86 -6.58 -9.16 14.51
N GLU A 87 -6.28 -8.33 13.54
CA GLU A 87 -5.58 -7.05 13.74
C GLU A 87 -6.54 -5.85 13.82
N ASN A 88 -7.85 -6.09 13.67
CA ASN A 88 -8.88 -5.06 13.67
C ASN A 88 -8.53 -3.90 12.74
N LYS A 89 -8.36 -4.22 11.46
CA LYS A 89 -8.04 -3.21 10.46
C LYS A 89 -8.77 -3.46 9.15
N ASP A 90 -9.17 -2.39 8.51
CA ASP A 90 -9.64 -2.41 7.14
C ASP A 90 -8.47 -2.22 6.18
N VAL A 91 -8.51 -2.91 5.07
CA VAL A 91 -7.47 -2.86 4.05
C VAL A 91 -8.10 -2.38 2.74
N TYR A 92 -7.42 -1.46 2.08
CA TYR A 92 -7.87 -0.84 0.84
C TYR A 92 -6.77 -0.90 -0.22
N MET A 93 -7.17 -1.05 -1.47
CA MET A 93 -6.28 -0.73 -2.59
C MET A 93 -6.54 0.70 -3.03
N ILE A 94 -5.47 1.48 -3.14
CA ILE A 94 -5.53 2.90 -3.50
C ILE A 94 -4.78 3.12 -4.81
N ALA A 95 -5.44 3.77 -5.76
CA ALA A 95 -4.81 4.13 -7.03
C ALA A 95 -3.82 5.27 -6.84
N LEU A 96 -2.72 5.21 -7.55
CA LEU A 96 -1.75 6.30 -7.66
C LEU A 96 -1.78 6.83 -9.09
N ARG A 97 -1.92 8.15 -9.22
CA ARG A 97 -2.06 8.80 -10.52
C ARG A 97 -1.08 9.96 -10.66
N ASP A 98 -0.67 10.22 -11.89
CA ASP A 98 0.14 11.41 -12.20
C ASP A 98 -0.76 12.66 -12.29
N GLY A 99 -0.16 13.82 -12.59
CA GLY A 99 -0.88 15.09 -12.67
C GLY A 99 -1.93 15.17 -13.78
N GLN A 100 -1.94 14.20 -14.70
CA GLN A 100 -2.91 14.12 -15.79
C GLN A 100 -3.99 13.06 -15.54
N GLY A 101 -3.97 12.43 -14.37
CA GLY A 101 -4.93 11.40 -14.01
C GLY A 101 -4.61 10.01 -14.52
N THR A 102 -3.45 9.81 -15.15
CA THR A 102 -3.03 8.50 -15.64
C THR A 102 -2.65 7.62 -14.44
N LEU A 103 -3.15 6.37 -14.45
CA LEU A 103 -2.81 5.39 -13.42
C LEU A 103 -1.33 5.02 -13.56
N ILE A 104 -0.54 5.32 -12.53
CA ILE A 104 0.90 5.00 -12.52
C ILE A 104 1.24 3.88 -11.54
N GLY A 105 0.30 3.50 -10.69
CA GLY A 105 0.53 2.43 -9.73
C GLY A 105 -0.56 2.36 -8.69
N TYR A 106 -0.26 1.65 -7.62
CA TYR A 106 -1.18 1.49 -6.49
C TYR A 106 -0.42 1.09 -5.24
N TYR A 107 -1.10 1.20 -4.09
CA TYR A 107 -0.58 0.63 -2.85
C TYR A 107 -1.74 0.11 -2.01
N GLU A 108 -1.40 -0.70 -1.02
CA GLU A 108 -2.36 -1.23 -0.06
C GLU A 108 -2.31 -0.40 1.20
N LYS A 109 -3.44 0.20 1.56
CA LYS A 109 -3.56 1.03 2.76
C LYS A 109 -4.20 0.24 3.87
N HIS A 110 -3.59 0.28 5.06
CA HIS A 110 -4.10 -0.35 6.27
C HIS A 110 -4.63 0.72 7.21
N GLU A 111 -5.89 0.60 7.62
CA GLU A 111 -6.49 1.51 8.60
C GLU A 111 -6.87 0.72 9.86
N TYR A 112 -6.06 0.86 10.90
CA TYR A 112 -6.31 0.23 12.18
C TYR A 112 -7.47 0.93 12.89
N ARG A 113 -8.43 0.15 13.39
CA ARG A 113 -9.68 0.67 13.96
C ARG A 113 -9.63 0.79 15.48
N GLU A 114 -8.63 0.22 16.11
CA GLU A 114 -8.48 0.32 17.54
C GLU A 114 -8.04 1.73 17.94
N ARG A 115 -8.73 2.26 18.96
CA ARG A 115 -8.42 3.60 19.44
C ARG A 115 -7.05 3.61 20.10
N ASP A 116 -6.25 4.65 19.86
CA ASP A 116 -5.00 4.88 20.55
C ASP A 116 -5.29 5.38 21.98
N LEU A 117 -4.84 4.62 22.96
CA LEU A 117 -5.05 4.94 24.38
C LEU A 117 -3.84 5.61 25.03
N THR A 118 -2.80 5.90 24.25
CA THR A 118 -1.63 6.64 24.75
C THR A 118 -2.09 8.02 25.25
N PRO A 119 -1.57 8.51 26.39
CA PRO A 119 -1.91 9.86 26.86
C PRO A 119 -1.57 10.91 25.79
N LEU A 120 -2.42 11.94 25.71
CA LEU A 120 -2.19 13.04 24.77
C LEU A 120 -0.88 13.74 25.11
N TYR A 121 -0.13 14.12 24.07
CA TYR A 121 1.16 14.83 24.20
C TYR A 121 2.17 14.11 25.10
N CYS A 122 2.17 12.78 25.03
CA CYS A 122 3.17 11.97 25.75
C CYS A 122 4.49 12.05 24.97
N LEU A 123 5.40 12.93 25.45
CA LEU A 123 6.65 13.24 24.76
C LEU A 123 7.88 12.68 25.50
N ASP A 124 7.67 11.98 26.58
CA ASP A 124 8.76 11.42 27.41
C ASP A 124 9.20 10.03 26.95
#